data_b90653c3bc8c2dc67526d4d7cb077b09
#
_entry.id   b90653c3bc8c2dc67526d4d7cb077b09
#
_cell.length_a   1.000
_cell.length_b   1.000
_cell.length_c   1.000
_cell.angle_alpha   90.00
_cell.angle_beta   90.00
_cell.angle_gamma   90.00
#
_symmetry.space_group_name_H-M   'P 1'
#
loop_
_entity.id
_entity.type
_entity.pdbx_description
1 polymer ?
#
loop_
_entity_poly.entity_id
_entity_poly.type
_entity_poly.pdbx_seq_one_letter_code
_entity_poly.pdbx_strand_id
1 'polypeptide(L)'
;MDIDVGELYGTGARQLQDTFDSRRLADRLTEIIINDFIDERTRASFEAASYFFLATVDPDGFPDVSYKGGRPGFVQVIDDNTLRFPSYDGNGMYRSLGNIVDTPNIGMLFIGQDNHPFRIRVHGRARVLTDEAAVDAFVGAEAVVEVSVGRTFINCPRYVHDISSGELSPNAPAPDYEPPQPDWKQWDLFADVLPGTSPAGDGNGEDQ
;
A
#
# COMPACT_ATOMS: atom_id res chain seq x y z
N MET A 1 -10.28 -6.49 -16.02
CA MET A 1 -10.54 -7.86 -15.50
C MET A 1 -10.37 -7.75 -14.00
N ASP A 2 -11.46 -7.86 -13.25
CA ASP A 2 -11.41 -7.73 -11.79
C ASP A 2 -10.56 -8.84 -11.21
N ILE A 3 -9.52 -8.46 -10.47
CA ILE A 3 -8.62 -9.41 -9.82
C ILE A 3 -9.10 -9.58 -8.40
N ASP A 4 -9.50 -10.79 -8.06
CA ASP A 4 -9.81 -11.13 -6.67
C ASP A 4 -8.51 -11.15 -5.84
N VAL A 5 -8.39 -10.19 -4.95
CA VAL A 5 -7.32 -10.08 -3.95
C VAL A 5 -7.82 -10.40 -2.54
N GLY A 6 -8.97 -11.05 -2.45
CA GLY A 6 -9.61 -11.44 -1.19
C GLY A 6 -10.18 -10.27 -0.39
N GLU A 7 -10.73 -10.58 0.77
CA GLU A 7 -11.22 -9.57 1.71
C GLU A 7 -10.06 -8.77 2.32
N LEU A 8 -10.28 -7.47 2.55
CA LEU A 8 -9.27 -6.62 3.20
C LEU A 8 -9.06 -7.00 4.67
N TYR A 9 -10.14 -7.34 5.36
CA TYR A 9 -10.14 -7.64 6.80
C TYR A 9 -10.57 -9.08 7.06
N GLY A 10 -9.62 -9.94 7.38
CA GLY A 10 -9.92 -11.26 7.91
C GLY A 10 -10.41 -11.22 9.36
N THR A 11 -10.81 -12.38 9.90
CA THR A 11 -11.36 -12.54 11.27
C THR A 11 -10.46 -11.90 12.35
N GLY A 12 -9.14 -12.07 12.26
CA GLY A 12 -8.22 -11.50 13.25
C GLY A 12 -8.22 -9.97 13.26
N ALA A 13 -8.25 -9.34 12.06
CA ALA A 13 -8.37 -7.88 11.97
C ALA A 13 -9.68 -7.39 12.58
N ARG A 14 -10.79 -8.07 12.29
CA ARG A 14 -12.12 -7.73 12.83
C ARG A 14 -12.17 -7.85 14.35
N GLN A 15 -11.57 -8.86 14.95
CA GLN A 15 -11.46 -9.01 16.41
C GLN A 15 -10.69 -7.84 17.04
N LEU A 16 -9.57 -7.43 16.45
CA LEU A 16 -8.80 -6.28 16.95
C LEU A 16 -9.57 -4.96 16.78
N GLN A 17 -10.28 -4.79 15.67
CA GLN A 17 -11.13 -3.62 15.46
C GLN A 17 -12.24 -3.52 16.53
N ASP A 18 -12.82 -4.65 16.94
CA ASP A 18 -13.80 -4.68 18.03
C ASP A 18 -13.16 -4.36 19.38
N THR A 19 -11.98 -4.92 19.65
CA THR A 19 -11.23 -4.67 20.89
C THR A 19 -10.90 -3.19 21.07
N PHE A 20 -10.56 -2.50 19.98
CA PHE A 20 -10.15 -1.09 20.00
C PHE A 20 -11.27 -0.12 19.57
N ASP A 21 -12.51 -0.59 19.49
CA ASP A 21 -13.68 0.20 19.05
C ASP A 21 -13.41 0.97 17.73
N SER A 22 -12.77 0.31 16.77
CA SER A 22 -12.36 0.94 15.51
C SER A 22 -13.02 0.34 14.26
N ARG A 23 -13.96 -0.59 14.40
CA ARG A 23 -14.62 -1.26 13.26
C ARG A 23 -15.30 -0.25 12.33
N ARG A 24 -16.11 0.64 12.90
CA ARG A 24 -16.84 1.67 12.14
C ARG A 24 -15.89 2.60 11.37
N LEU A 25 -14.79 2.98 12.03
CA LEU A 25 -13.73 3.78 11.38
C LEU A 25 -13.06 3.01 10.24
N ALA A 26 -12.73 1.73 10.45
CA ALA A 26 -12.11 0.89 9.44
C ALA A 26 -13.01 0.71 8.21
N ASP A 27 -14.33 0.51 8.42
CA ASP A 27 -15.30 0.39 7.34
C ASP A 27 -15.40 1.70 6.55
N ARG A 28 -15.52 2.84 7.22
CA ARG A 28 -15.54 4.17 6.60
C ARG A 28 -14.26 4.45 5.79
N LEU A 29 -13.09 4.10 6.34
CA LEU A 29 -11.80 4.23 5.63
C LEU A 29 -11.75 3.34 4.40
N THR A 30 -12.29 2.13 4.46
CA THR A 30 -12.36 1.22 3.30
C THR A 30 -13.11 1.85 2.15
N GLU A 31 -14.24 2.49 2.42
CA GLU A 31 -15.06 3.15 1.40
C GLU A 31 -14.39 4.37 0.75
N ILE A 32 -13.49 5.05 1.48
CA ILE A 32 -12.96 6.35 1.07
C ILE A 32 -11.57 6.25 0.43
N ILE A 33 -10.70 5.36 0.95
CA ILE A 33 -9.28 5.36 0.57
C ILE A 33 -8.86 4.15 -0.25
N ILE A 34 -9.72 3.15 -0.43
CA ILE A 34 -9.40 1.96 -1.20
C ILE A 34 -10.00 2.08 -2.60
N ASN A 35 -9.15 1.94 -3.59
CA ASN A 35 -9.52 1.89 -4.99
C ASN A 35 -9.12 0.53 -5.57
N ASP A 36 -9.90 0.03 -6.50
CA ASP A 36 -9.58 -1.15 -7.34
C ASP A 36 -8.84 -0.78 -8.62
N PHE A 37 -8.42 0.48 -8.72
CA PHE A 37 -7.69 1.04 -9.86
C PHE A 37 -6.59 2.01 -9.40
N ILE A 38 -5.75 2.44 -10.33
CA ILE A 38 -4.71 3.45 -10.15
C ILE A 38 -5.25 4.79 -10.62
N ASP A 39 -5.57 5.68 -9.70
CA ASP A 39 -5.95 7.04 -10.03
C ASP A 39 -4.74 7.89 -10.49
N GLU A 40 -5.00 9.08 -11.03
CA GLU A 40 -3.96 9.96 -11.58
C GLU A 40 -2.93 10.37 -10.52
N ARG A 41 -3.34 10.61 -9.28
CA ARG A 41 -2.44 10.96 -8.18
C ARG A 41 -1.54 9.80 -7.80
N THR A 42 -2.09 8.61 -7.72
CA THR A 42 -1.36 7.37 -7.42
C THR A 42 -0.39 7.04 -8.55
N ARG A 43 -0.80 7.21 -9.81
CA ARG A 43 0.07 7.09 -11.00
C ARG A 43 1.30 7.98 -10.90
N ALA A 44 1.09 9.28 -10.67
CA ALA A 44 2.21 10.22 -10.54
C ALA A 44 3.17 9.82 -9.41
N SER A 45 2.65 9.30 -8.29
CA SER A 45 3.47 8.84 -7.17
C SER A 45 4.30 7.60 -7.52
N PHE A 46 3.75 6.66 -8.29
CA PHE A 46 4.48 5.46 -8.73
C PHE A 46 5.58 5.80 -9.72
N GLU A 47 5.29 6.65 -10.70
CA GLU A 47 6.24 7.04 -11.74
C GLU A 47 7.38 7.93 -11.19
N ALA A 48 7.10 8.73 -10.16
CA ALA A 48 8.12 9.52 -9.46
C ALA A 48 8.97 8.71 -8.48
N ALA A 49 8.54 7.52 -8.08
CA ALA A 49 9.25 6.72 -7.10
C ALA A 49 10.64 6.28 -7.62
N SER A 50 11.63 6.32 -6.75
CA SER A 50 12.96 5.76 -6.98
C SER A 50 13.16 4.39 -6.31
N TYR A 51 12.23 3.96 -5.47
CA TYR A 51 12.22 2.66 -4.83
C TYR A 51 10.83 2.28 -4.29
N PHE A 52 10.66 1.00 -4.01
CA PHE A 52 9.55 0.47 -3.23
C PHE A 52 9.97 -0.86 -2.56
N PHE A 53 9.16 -1.32 -1.61
CA PHE A 53 9.31 -2.65 -1.02
C PHE A 53 8.32 -3.60 -1.66
N LEU A 54 8.81 -4.75 -2.12
CA LEU A 54 8.01 -5.83 -2.70
C LEU A 54 7.90 -6.98 -1.70
N ALA A 55 6.69 -7.29 -1.29
CA ALA A 55 6.37 -8.49 -0.55
C ALA A 55 5.89 -9.59 -1.50
N THR A 56 6.44 -10.78 -1.33
CA THR A 56 6.06 -12.01 -2.03
C THR A 56 5.86 -13.13 -1.02
N VAL A 57 5.27 -14.25 -1.43
CA VAL A 57 5.04 -15.41 -0.58
C VAL A 57 5.54 -16.64 -1.31
N ASP A 58 6.32 -17.48 -0.62
CA ASP A 58 6.76 -18.74 -1.18
C ASP A 58 5.64 -19.81 -1.17
N PRO A 59 5.84 -20.97 -1.81
CA PRO A 59 4.83 -22.03 -1.87
C PRO A 59 4.40 -22.58 -0.51
N ASP A 60 5.26 -22.46 0.52
CA ASP A 60 4.98 -22.90 1.88
C ASP A 60 4.25 -21.84 2.72
N GLY A 61 4.01 -20.66 2.13
CA GLY A 61 3.29 -19.57 2.78
C GLY A 61 4.19 -18.59 3.57
N PHE A 62 5.53 -18.72 3.51
CA PHE A 62 6.43 -17.79 4.16
C PHE A 62 6.55 -16.49 3.35
N PRO A 63 6.36 -15.33 4.00
CA PRO A 63 6.53 -14.05 3.35
C PRO A 63 8.02 -13.72 3.15
N ASP A 64 8.32 -13.06 2.03
CA ASP A 64 9.61 -12.48 1.73
C ASP A 64 9.42 -11.01 1.36
N VAL A 65 10.36 -10.15 1.78
CA VAL A 65 10.33 -8.72 1.48
C VAL A 65 11.64 -8.27 0.89
N SER A 66 11.59 -7.62 -0.26
CA SER A 66 12.75 -7.11 -0.95
C SER A 66 12.62 -5.63 -1.32
N TYR A 67 13.74 -4.93 -1.27
CA TYR A 67 13.86 -3.58 -1.83
C TYR A 67 14.00 -3.67 -3.35
N LYS A 68 13.24 -2.84 -4.06
CA LYS A 68 13.35 -2.63 -5.50
C LYS A 68 13.62 -1.15 -5.74
N GLY A 69 14.68 -0.85 -6.46
CA GLY A 69 15.09 0.52 -6.72
C GLY A 69 15.50 0.75 -8.17
N GLY A 70 15.35 1.99 -8.61
CA GLY A 70 15.70 2.45 -9.94
C GLY A 70 15.63 3.97 -10.03
N ARG A 71 15.86 4.51 -11.19
CA ARG A 71 15.63 5.94 -11.44
C ARG A 71 14.13 6.20 -11.53
N PRO A 72 13.63 7.39 -11.17
CA PRO A 72 12.23 7.77 -11.42
C PRO A 72 11.80 7.37 -12.83
N GLY A 73 10.62 6.77 -12.95
CA GLY A 73 10.12 6.15 -14.18
C GLY A 73 10.47 4.66 -14.35
N PHE A 74 11.21 4.04 -13.38
CA PHE A 74 11.44 2.59 -13.42
C PHE A 74 10.19 1.78 -13.10
N VAL A 75 9.21 2.37 -12.41
CA VAL A 75 7.86 1.83 -12.31
C VAL A 75 7.01 2.53 -13.35
N GLN A 76 6.43 1.77 -14.26
CA GLN A 76 5.57 2.28 -15.33
C GLN A 76 4.12 1.87 -15.07
N VAL A 77 3.21 2.81 -15.19
CA VAL A 77 1.77 2.55 -15.16
C VAL A 77 1.28 2.40 -16.59
N ILE A 78 0.97 1.17 -16.96
CA ILE A 78 0.59 0.82 -18.34
C ILE A 78 -0.86 1.23 -18.62
N ASP A 79 -1.74 0.94 -17.66
CA ASP A 79 -3.14 1.33 -17.64
C ASP A 79 -3.63 1.47 -16.18
N ASP A 80 -4.90 1.68 -15.97
CA ASP A 80 -5.47 1.91 -14.64
C ASP A 80 -5.37 0.71 -13.68
N ASN A 81 -5.04 -0.48 -14.19
CA ASN A 81 -4.90 -1.69 -13.39
C ASN A 81 -3.59 -2.45 -13.62
N THR A 82 -2.65 -1.89 -14.36
CA THR A 82 -1.41 -2.58 -14.71
C THR A 82 -0.17 -1.74 -14.42
N LEU A 83 0.74 -2.30 -13.63
CA LEU A 83 2.08 -1.77 -13.39
C LEU A 83 3.14 -2.68 -14.02
N ARG A 84 4.27 -2.09 -14.43
CA ARG A 84 5.49 -2.83 -14.78
C ARG A 84 6.69 -2.23 -14.08
N PHE A 85 7.63 -3.10 -13.71
CA PHE A 85 8.95 -2.69 -13.21
C PHE A 85 10.02 -3.71 -13.59
N PRO A 86 11.28 -3.29 -13.76
CA PRO A 86 12.37 -4.17 -14.15
C PRO A 86 12.90 -4.98 -12.97
N SER A 87 13.42 -6.17 -13.28
CA SER A 87 14.38 -6.88 -12.44
C SER A 87 15.76 -6.69 -13.04
N TYR A 88 16.66 -6.09 -12.28
CA TYR A 88 18.05 -5.88 -12.66
C TYR A 88 18.94 -7.03 -12.19
N ASP A 89 20.17 -7.09 -12.73
CA ASP A 89 21.20 -8.00 -12.25
C ASP A 89 21.36 -7.93 -10.72
N GLY A 90 21.50 -9.07 -10.10
CA GLY A 90 21.62 -9.20 -8.66
C GLY A 90 22.50 -10.40 -8.25
N ASN A 91 22.15 -11.09 -7.19
CA ASN A 91 22.93 -12.20 -6.64
C ASN A 91 22.62 -13.58 -7.25
N GLY A 92 21.78 -13.64 -8.29
CA GLY A 92 21.38 -14.87 -8.95
C GLY A 92 20.39 -15.77 -8.17
N MET A 93 19.95 -15.36 -6.98
CA MET A 93 19.01 -16.17 -6.19
C MET A 93 17.58 -16.11 -6.72
N TYR A 94 17.19 -15.05 -7.40
CA TYR A 94 15.85 -14.83 -7.97
C TYR A 94 14.67 -15.07 -7.00
N ARG A 95 14.90 -14.87 -5.69
CA ARG A 95 13.91 -15.19 -4.63
C ARG A 95 12.53 -14.60 -4.93
N SER A 96 12.46 -13.28 -5.11
CA SER A 96 11.17 -12.61 -5.36
C SER A 96 10.52 -13.06 -6.66
N LEU A 97 11.31 -13.26 -7.73
CA LEU A 97 10.79 -13.68 -9.02
C LEU A 97 10.32 -15.14 -8.98
N GLY A 98 11.08 -16.01 -8.32
CA GLY A 98 10.68 -17.41 -8.10
C GLY A 98 9.36 -17.48 -7.32
N ASN A 99 9.25 -16.73 -6.23
CA ASN A 99 7.99 -16.66 -5.47
C ASN A 99 6.82 -16.20 -6.36
N ILE A 100 7.02 -15.20 -7.23
CA ILE A 100 5.96 -14.73 -8.14
C ILE A 100 5.55 -15.82 -9.14
N VAL A 101 6.50 -16.61 -9.64
CA VAL A 101 6.19 -17.69 -10.57
C VAL A 101 5.34 -18.77 -9.90
N ASP A 102 5.66 -19.11 -8.65
CA ASP A 102 4.96 -20.16 -7.90
C ASP A 102 3.67 -19.62 -7.26
N THR A 103 3.72 -18.43 -6.70
CA THR A 103 2.63 -17.80 -5.93
C THR A 103 2.47 -16.33 -6.37
N PRO A 104 1.55 -16.02 -7.29
CA PRO A 104 1.50 -14.73 -7.95
C PRO A 104 1.03 -13.56 -7.06
N ASN A 105 0.54 -13.82 -5.86
CA ASN A 105 0.04 -12.78 -4.95
C ASN A 105 1.20 -11.94 -4.42
N ILE A 106 1.10 -10.62 -4.56
CA ILE A 106 2.13 -9.68 -4.11
C ILE A 106 1.53 -8.50 -3.34
N GLY A 107 2.39 -7.89 -2.54
CA GLY A 107 2.16 -6.58 -1.96
C GLY A 107 3.30 -5.63 -2.30
N MET A 108 2.97 -4.37 -2.61
CA MET A 108 3.97 -3.33 -2.78
C MET A 108 3.74 -2.22 -1.76
N LEU A 109 4.82 -1.64 -1.26
CA LEU A 109 4.78 -0.49 -0.36
C LEU A 109 5.68 0.60 -0.92
N PHE A 110 5.07 1.68 -1.38
CA PHE A 110 5.75 2.91 -1.78
C PHE A 110 5.78 3.87 -0.60
N ILE A 111 6.93 4.50 -0.36
CA ILE A 111 7.14 5.50 0.68
C ILE A 111 7.76 6.72 0.03
N GLY A 112 7.02 7.81 -0.05
CA GLY A 112 7.54 9.11 -0.49
C GLY A 112 8.14 9.87 0.70
N GLN A 113 9.26 10.56 0.43
CA GLN A 113 10.06 11.22 1.45
C GLN A 113 10.21 12.73 1.26
N ASP A 114 9.70 13.25 0.16
CA ASP A 114 9.77 14.68 -0.15
C ASP A 114 8.84 15.51 0.74
N ASN A 115 8.68 16.79 0.41
CA ASN A 115 7.82 17.74 1.13
C ASN A 115 6.37 17.27 1.34
N HIS A 116 5.96 16.14 0.73
CA HIS A 116 4.65 15.52 0.87
C HIS A 116 4.82 14.03 1.16
N PRO A 117 5.15 13.63 2.39
CA PRO A 117 5.31 12.23 2.73
C PRO A 117 4.02 11.45 2.47
N PHE A 118 4.14 10.29 1.84
CA PHE A 118 3.02 9.39 1.59
C PHE A 118 3.41 7.93 1.83
N ARG A 119 2.42 7.09 2.06
CA ARG A 119 2.54 5.64 1.97
C ARG A 119 1.41 5.13 1.10
N ILE A 120 1.76 4.45 0.02
CA ILE A 120 0.78 3.81 -0.85
C ILE A 120 1.07 2.32 -0.86
N ARG A 121 0.03 1.52 -0.67
CA ARG A 121 0.08 0.06 -0.84
C ARG A 121 -0.63 -0.35 -2.11
N VAL A 122 -0.09 -1.41 -2.70
CA VAL A 122 -0.72 -2.14 -3.80
C VAL A 122 -0.85 -3.60 -3.36
N HIS A 123 -2.02 -4.18 -3.53
CA HIS A 123 -2.21 -5.63 -3.53
C HIS A 123 -2.60 -6.04 -4.95
N GLY A 124 -1.97 -7.09 -5.44
CA GLY A 124 -2.20 -7.54 -6.80
C GLY A 124 -1.64 -8.92 -7.06
N ARG A 125 -1.69 -9.30 -8.32
CA ARG A 125 -1.07 -10.53 -8.83
C ARG A 125 -0.01 -10.16 -9.84
N ALA A 126 1.14 -10.81 -9.75
CA ALA A 126 2.27 -10.52 -10.63
C ALA A 126 2.63 -11.70 -11.52
N ARG A 127 3.27 -11.40 -12.63
CA ARG A 127 3.93 -12.38 -13.50
C ARG A 127 5.29 -11.87 -13.95
N VAL A 128 6.20 -12.78 -14.21
CA VAL A 128 7.54 -12.47 -14.73
C VAL A 128 7.51 -12.56 -16.25
N LEU A 129 7.97 -11.53 -16.93
CA LEU A 129 8.13 -11.44 -18.37
C LEU A 129 9.63 -11.50 -18.69
N THR A 130 10.00 -12.39 -19.61
CA THR A 130 11.40 -12.57 -20.07
C THR A 130 11.53 -12.43 -21.58
N ASP A 131 10.43 -12.07 -22.26
CA ASP A 131 10.47 -11.80 -23.69
C ASP A 131 11.22 -10.50 -23.99
N GLU A 132 11.91 -10.47 -25.13
CA GLU A 132 12.77 -9.38 -25.56
C GLU A 132 12.03 -8.03 -25.59
N ALA A 133 10.79 -8.01 -26.08
CA ALA A 133 10.00 -6.79 -26.17
C ALA A 133 9.67 -6.16 -24.81
N ALA A 134 9.42 -6.99 -23.79
CA ALA A 134 9.20 -6.51 -22.44
C ALA A 134 10.50 -6.01 -21.80
N VAL A 135 11.60 -6.73 -21.96
CA VAL A 135 12.91 -6.42 -21.36
C VAL A 135 13.49 -5.15 -21.97
N ASP A 136 13.41 -4.98 -23.29
CA ASP A 136 13.95 -3.81 -24.02
C ASP A 136 13.26 -2.49 -23.61
N ALA A 137 12.06 -2.56 -23.01
CA ALA A 137 11.39 -1.38 -22.48
C ALA A 137 12.11 -0.77 -21.27
N PHE A 138 13.06 -1.49 -20.64
CA PHE A 138 13.79 -1.05 -19.46
C PHE A 138 15.29 -1.26 -19.61
N VAL A 139 16.02 -0.17 -19.65
CA VAL A 139 17.48 -0.22 -19.79
C VAL A 139 18.13 -1.02 -18.66
N GLY A 140 18.86 -2.09 -19.01
CA GLY A 140 19.61 -2.93 -18.07
C GLY A 140 18.74 -3.97 -17.33
N ALA A 141 17.50 -4.18 -17.73
CA ALA A 141 16.67 -5.23 -17.16
C ALA A 141 17.09 -6.62 -17.66
N GLU A 142 17.01 -7.63 -16.80
CA GLU A 142 17.10 -9.05 -17.13
C GLU A 142 15.73 -9.69 -17.31
N ALA A 143 14.74 -9.16 -16.59
CA ALA A 143 13.35 -9.53 -16.67
C ALA A 143 12.47 -8.35 -16.29
N VAL A 144 11.17 -8.44 -16.56
CA VAL A 144 10.19 -7.44 -16.16
C VAL A 144 9.10 -8.13 -15.33
N VAL A 145 8.69 -7.50 -14.26
CA VAL A 145 7.53 -7.92 -13.49
C VAL A 145 6.34 -7.07 -13.89
N GLU A 146 5.30 -7.73 -14.36
CA GLU A 146 4.00 -7.11 -14.62
C GLU A 146 3.06 -7.43 -13.47
N VAL A 147 2.45 -6.40 -12.92
CA VAL A 147 1.51 -6.50 -11.80
C VAL A 147 0.13 -6.09 -12.27
N SER A 148 -0.80 -7.01 -12.13
CA SER A 148 -2.21 -6.71 -12.23
C SER A 148 -2.70 -6.24 -10.85
N VAL A 149 -3.14 -4.99 -10.77
CA VAL A 149 -3.52 -4.32 -9.51
C VAL A 149 -4.96 -4.70 -9.17
N GLY A 150 -5.15 -5.26 -7.99
CA GLY A 150 -6.48 -5.56 -7.46
C GLY A 150 -6.97 -4.53 -6.47
N ARG A 151 -6.04 -3.84 -5.77
CA ARG A 151 -6.38 -2.67 -4.96
C ARG A 151 -5.18 -1.78 -4.70
N THR A 152 -5.46 -0.49 -4.59
CA THR A 152 -4.53 0.52 -4.09
C THR A 152 -5.12 1.23 -2.89
N PHE A 153 -4.30 1.66 -1.94
CA PHE A 153 -4.75 2.48 -0.84
C PHE A 153 -3.64 3.29 -0.19
N ILE A 154 -4.02 4.50 0.22
CA ILE A 154 -3.12 5.45 0.87
C ILE A 154 -3.19 5.23 2.38
N ASN A 155 -2.04 5.27 3.04
CA ASN A 155 -1.96 5.28 4.49
C ASN A 155 -1.31 6.56 4.99
N CYS A 156 -1.73 7.01 6.17
CA CYS A 156 -1.12 8.13 6.85
C CYS A 156 0.38 7.90 7.05
N PRO A 157 1.26 8.84 6.68
CA PRO A 157 2.72 8.73 6.84
C PRO A 157 3.18 9.02 8.27
N ARG A 158 2.30 9.07 9.24
CA ARG A 158 2.49 9.60 10.60
C ARG A 158 3.80 9.18 11.27
N TYR A 159 4.25 7.94 11.04
CA TYR A 159 5.48 7.39 11.64
C TYR A 159 6.60 7.15 10.62
N VAL A 160 6.48 7.71 9.42
CA VAL A 160 7.57 7.64 8.44
C VAL A 160 8.63 8.67 8.81
N HIS A 161 9.84 8.19 9.07
CA HIS A 161 10.99 9.05 9.33
C HIS A 161 11.56 9.58 8.02
N ASP A 162 12.21 10.73 8.07
CA ASP A 162 13.00 11.19 6.94
C ASP A 162 14.31 10.40 6.87
N ILE A 163 14.36 9.44 5.95
CA ILE A 163 15.53 8.56 5.78
C ILE A 163 16.73 9.35 5.23
N SER A 164 16.50 10.45 4.52
CA SER A 164 17.57 11.24 3.89
C SER A 164 18.33 12.09 4.90
N SER A 165 17.64 12.71 5.86
CA SER A 165 18.23 13.50 6.94
C SER A 165 18.49 12.70 8.21
N GLY A 166 17.85 11.55 8.35
CA GLY A 166 17.84 10.76 9.60
C GLY A 166 16.92 11.36 10.67
N GLU A 167 16.12 12.37 10.34
CA GLU A 167 15.18 12.98 11.28
C GLU A 167 14.02 12.04 11.58
N LEU A 168 13.71 11.91 12.87
CA LEU A 168 12.55 11.13 13.32
C LEU A 168 11.25 11.87 13.00
N SER A 169 10.21 11.11 12.71
CA SER A 169 8.88 11.69 12.58
C SER A 169 8.48 12.43 13.85
N PRO A 170 7.91 13.64 13.77
CA PRO A 170 7.38 14.34 14.94
C PRO A 170 6.22 13.61 15.62
N ASN A 171 5.71 12.55 15.00
CA ASN A 171 4.69 11.70 15.58
C ASN A 171 5.25 10.45 16.30
N ALA A 172 6.59 10.28 16.33
CA ALA A 172 7.20 9.18 17.05
C ALA A 172 7.05 9.40 18.58
N PRO A 173 6.45 8.44 19.32
CA PRO A 173 6.28 8.59 20.77
C PRO A 173 7.62 8.60 21.49
N ALA A 174 7.70 9.39 22.58
CA ALA A 174 8.83 9.36 23.51
C ALA A 174 8.32 9.43 24.97
N PRO A 175 9.14 9.09 25.97
CA PRO A 175 8.70 9.06 27.37
C PRO A 175 8.05 10.36 27.86
N ASP A 176 8.54 11.50 27.40
CA ASP A 176 8.09 12.82 27.84
C ASP A 176 7.45 13.62 26.68
N TYR A 177 6.97 12.94 25.66
CA TYR A 177 6.40 13.56 24.47
C TYR A 177 5.13 12.86 24.02
N GLU A 178 4.03 13.58 23.99
CA GLU A 178 2.78 13.14 23.41
C GLU A 178 2.65 13.68 21.96
N PRO A 179 2.66 12.81 20.96
CA PRO A 179 2.56 13.24 19.58
C PRO A 179 1.18 13.84 19.27
N PRO A 180 1.12 14.86 18.39
CA PRO A 180 -0.15 15.47 18.03
C PRO A 180 -1.09 14.46 17.35
N GLN A 181 -2.37 14.67 17.55
CA GLN A 181 -3.40 13.91 16.81
C GLN A 181 -3.31 14.27 15.32
N PRO A 182 -3.44 13.30 14.41
CA PRO A 182 -3.46 13.60 13.00
C PRO A 182 -4.72 14.39 12.61
N ASP A 183 -4.54 15.42 11.76
CA ASP A 183 -5.60 16.36 11.39
C ASP A 183 -6.85 15.71 10.81
N TRP A 184 -6.68 14.62 10.04
CA TRP A 184 -7.80 13.90 9.43
C TRP A 184 -8.79 13.30 10.46
N LYS A 185 -8.36 13.03 11.70
CA LYS A 185 -9.26 12.60 12.77
C LYS A 185 -10.19 13.71 13.27
N GLN A 186 -9.87 14.96 12.94
CA GLN A 186 -10.68 16.13 13.29
C GLN A 186 -11.69 16.47 12.19
N TRP A 187 -11.67 15.77 11.07
CA TRP A 187 -12.62 16.04 9.99
C TRP A 187 -14.00 15.49 10.34
N ASP A 188 -15.05 16.27 10.04
CA ASP A 188 -16.45 15.89 10.26
C ASP A 188 -16.80 14.52 9.67
N LEU A 189 -16.13 14.16 8.57
CA LEU A 189 -16.27 12.88 7.88
C LEU A 189 -16.03 11.66 8.79
N PHE A 190 -15.25 11.81 9.85
CA PHE A 190 -14.91 10.72 10.77
C PHE A 190 -15.43 10.90 12.18
N ALA A 191 -16.10 12.03 12.49
CA ALA A 191 -16.48 12.42 13.84
C ALA A 191 -17.39 11.37 14.53
N ASP A 192 -18.27 10.73 13.78
CA ASP A 192 -19.24 9.73 14.26
C ASP A 192 -18.70 8.29 14.36
N VAL A 193 -17.50 8.03 13.83
CA VAL A 193 -16.91 6.68 13.72
C VAL A 193 -15.58 6.51 14.46
N LEU A 194 -15.07 7.54 15.09
CA LEU A 194 -13.85 7.45 15.90
C LEU A 194 -14.08 6.54 17.12
N PRO A 195 -13.03 5.88 17.64
CA PRO A 195 -13.10 5.12 18.87
C PRO A 195 -13.66 5.96 20.03
N GLY A 196 -14.57 5.39 20.82
CA GLY A 196 -15.21 6.08 21.95
C GLY A 196 -16.37 7.01 21.59
N THR A 197 -16.73 7.15 20.32
CA THR A 197 -17.94 7.90 19.91
C THR A 197 -19.15 6.96 19.95
N SER A 198 -20.27 7.43 20.46
CA SER A 198 -21.54 6.70 20.33
C SER A 198 -22.01 6.71 18.88
N PRO A 199 -22.60 5.63 18.36
CA PRO A 199 -23.26 5.67 17.06
C PRO A 199 -24.25 6.83 17.02
N ALA A 200 -24.30 7.57 15.92
CA ALA A 200 -25.34 8.57 15.71
C ALA A 200 -26.68 7.86 15.92
N GLY A 201 -27.44 8.25 16.93
CA GLY A 201 -28.71 7.64 17.25
C GLY A 201 -29.61 7.73 16.03
N ASP A 202 -30.23 6.60 15.64
CA ASP A 202 -31.36 6.59 14.75
C ASP A 202 -32.43 7.43 15.43
N GLY A 203 -32.59 8.66 14.96
CA GLY A 203 -33.60 9.60 15.44
C GLY A 203 -35.01 9.11 15.11
N ASN A 204 -35.47 8.08 15.77
CA ASN A 204 -36.87 7.79 15.86
C ASN A 204 -37.47 8.72 16.93
N GLY A 205 -37.94 9.88 16.47
CA GLY A 205 -38.84 10.70 17.20
C GLY A 205 -40.13 9.90 17.47
N GLU A 206 -40.29 9.43 18.69
CA GLU A 206 -41.62 9.12 19.21
C GLU A 206 -42.24 10.44 19.69
N ASP A 207 -43.07 11.02 18.81
CA ASP A 207 -44.07 12.00 19.21
C ASP A 207 -45.08 11.30 20.15
N GLN A 208 -45.20 11.83 21.36
CA GLN A 208 -46.37 11.68 22.20
C GLN A 208 -47.09 13.00 22.34
#